data_2dc0d4134090c6365ba813f445222e3a
#
_entry.id   2dc0d4134090c6365ba813f445222e3a
#
_cell.length_a   1.000
_cell.length_b   1.000
_cell.length_c   1.000
_cell.angle_alpha   90.00
_cell.angle_beta   90.00
_cell.angle_gamma   90.00
#
_symmetry.space_group_name_H-M   'P 1'
#
loop_
_entity.id
_entity.type
_entity.pdbx_description
1 polymer ?
#
loop_
_entity_poly.entity_id
_entity_poly.type
_entity_poly.pdbx_seq_one_letter_code
_entity_poly.pdbx_strand_id
1 'polypeptide(L)'
;HIKDKIYNEDRNEYVYSQEINSILDIILLPISKNTEKSYSSPFSSHLYSKETVKSYNDKEKRIYPKLLHKGNHNKYLDDNIKNIFFTSLLSILKSFIFVFFVYILIFREDVFKNKFIFSPLKRNSVLFSSLFIMLSIILILYDLGTQYYVLGTDKVGEDVLYKSIKSIRTGILIGTLTTIVMLPFAVFLGIFAGYIG
;
A
#
# COMPACT_ATOMS: atom_id res chain seq x y z
N HIS A 1 16.69 4.02 9.19
CA HIS A 1 16.14 3.16 10.26
C HIS A 1 15.80 4.06 11.44
N ILE A 2 14.51 4.20 11.73
CA ILE A 2 14.01 4.98 12.86
C ILE A 2 13.58 3.99 13.93
N LYS A 3 14.12 4.15 15.13
CA LYS A 3 13.72 3.36 16.29
C LYS A 3 12.80 4.23 17.14
N ASP A 4 11.62 3.71 17.44
CA ASP A 4 10.68 4.39 18.32
C ASP A 4 11.10 4.18 19.78
N LYS A 5 10.99 5.24 20.58
CA LYS A 5 11.18 5.16 22.04
C LYS A 5 9.86 4.76 22.67
N ILE A 6 9.84 3.65 23.36
CA ILE A 6 8.67 3.16 24.10
C ILE A 6 9.00 3.33 25.60
N TYR A 7 8.08 3.95 26.32
CA TYR A 7 8.19 4.07 27.77
C TYR A 7 7.79 2.73 28.42
N ASN A 8 8.72 2.13 29.15
CA ASN A 8 8.44 0.91 29.91
C ASN A 8 8.07 1.30 31.33
N GLU A 9 6.80 1.13 31.68
CA GLU A 9 6.26 1.48 33.00
C GLU A 9 6.88 0.64 34.12
N ASP A 10 7.24 -0.62 33.86
CA ASP A 10 7.82 -1.52 34.87
C ASP A 10 9.22 -1.12 35.33
N ARG A 11 10.00 -0.48 34.43
CA ARG A 11 11.38 -0.05 34.70
C ARG A 11 11.57 1.45 34.82
N ASN A 12 10.49 2.22 34.60
CA ASN A 12 10.51 3.69 34.61
C ASN A 12 11.57 4.28 33.66
N GLU A 13 11.87 3.60 32.55
CA GLU A 13 12.90 3.96 31.58
C GLU A 13 12.35 3.95 30.14
N TYR A 14 12.95 4.80 29.29
CA TYR A 14 12.69 4.74 27.86
C TYR A 14 13.53 3.64 27.22
N VAL A 15 12.86 2.62 26.68
CA VAL A 15 13.50 1.53 25.92
C VAL A 15 13.27 1.75 24.43
N TYR A 16 14.30 1.53 23.62
CA TYR A 16 14.14 1.56 22.17
C TYR A 16 13.38 0.32 21.70
N SER A 17 12.39 0.52 20.83
CA SER A 17 11.69 -0.59 20.17
C SER A 17 12.71 -1.53 19.51
N GLN A 18 12.47 -2.83 19.62
CA GLN A 18 13.22 -3.84 18.88
C GLN A 18 12.88 -3.81 17.38
N GLU A 19 11.73 -3.25 17.02
CA GLU A 19 11.33 -3.08 15.64
C GLU A 19 12.03 -1.88 15.02
N ILE A 20 12.65 -2.12 13.87
CA ILE A 20 13.32 -1.08 13.08
C ILE A 20 12.38 -0.68 11.95
N ASN A 21 11.79 0.50 12.07
CA ASN A 21 10.91 1.04 11.04
C ASN A 21 11.70 1.48 9.81
N SER A 22 11.27 1.06 8.66
CA SER A 22 11.75 1.48 7.35
C SER A 22 10.99 2.74 6.90
N ILE A 23 11.52 3.46 5.92
CA ILE A 23 10.81 4.57 5.27
C ILE A 23 9.45 4.11 4.72
N LEU A 24 9.39 2.89 4.18
CA LEU A 24 8.14 2.29 3.70
C LEU A 24 7.13 2.11 4.84
N ASP A 25 7.58 1.66 6.01
CA ASP A 25 6.70 1.47 7.17
C ASP A 25 6.11 2.81 7.65
N ILE A 26 6.88 3.90 7.56
CA ILE A 26 6.41 5.25 7.89
C ILE A 26 5.35 5.72 6.89
N ILE A 27 5.57 5.51 5.59
CA ILE A 27 4.60 5.87 4.54
C ILE A 27 3.30 5.06 4.71
N LEU A 28 3.40 3.78 5.07
CA LEU A 28 2.27 2.88 5.25
C LEU A 28 1.64 2.95 6.65
N LEU A 29 2.17 3.77 7.55
CA LEU A 29 1.68 3.92 8.92
C LEU A 29 0.16 4.18 9.00
N PRO A 30 -0.45 5.04 8.15
CA PRO A 30 -1.90 5.24 8.16
C PRO A 30 -2.70 3.98 7.82
N ILE A 31 -2.12 3.05 7.05
CA ILE A 31 -2.76 1.79 6.67
C ILE A 31 -2.59 0.74 7.78
N SER A 32 -1.42 0.70 8.43
CA SER A 32 -1.05 -0.34 9.41
C SER A 32 -1.46 -0.07 10.85
N LYS A 33 -1.83 1.17 11.18
CA LYS A 33 -1.96 1.66 12.56
C LYS A 33 -2.95 0.87 13.42
N ASN A 34 -3.96 0.27 12.82
CA ASN A 34 -5.07 -0.32 13.54
C ASN A 34 -5.25 -1.80 13.18
N THR A 35 -5.46 -2.63 14.19
CA THR A 35 -5.75 -4.06 14.04
C THR A 35 -7.18 -4.35 14.47
N GLU A 36 -7.86 -5.22 13.74
CA GLU A 36 -9.20 -5.72 14.08
C GLU A 36 -9.11 -7.00 14.91
N LYS A 37 -10.25 -7.54 15.36
CA LYS A 37 -10.27 -8.76 16.15
C LYS A 37 -9.97 -10.04 15.36
N SER A 38 -10.37 -10.07 14.08
CA SER A 38 -10.26 -11.24 13.22
C SER A 38 -10.49 -10.89 11.74
N TYR A 39 -10.70 -11.89 10.91
CA TYR A 39 -10.98 -11.74 9.49
C TYR A 39 -12.10 -10.79 9.14
N SER A 40 -11.87 -9.95 8.14
CA SER A 40 -12.90 -9.24 7.39
C SER A 40 -12.76 -9.48 5.89
N SER A 41 -13.87 -9.43 5.17
CA SER A 41 -13.86 -9.47 3.71
C SER A 41 -13.34 -8.15 3.12
N PRO A 42 -12.83 -8.14 1.88
CA PRO A 42 -12.48 -6.92 1.17
C PRO A 42 -13.65 -5.92 1.17
N PHE A 43 -13.35 -4.66 1.46
CA PHE A 43 -14.32 -3.55 1.54
C PHE A 43 -15.51 -3.79 2.51
N SER A 44 -15.42 -4.77 3.40
CA SER A 44 -16.47 -5.06 4.37
C SER A 44 -16.53 -4.01 5.47
N SER A 45 -17.72 -3.81 6.02
CA SER A 45 -17.97 -3.02 7.24
C SER A 45 -18.13 -3.89 8.49
N HIS A 46 -18.13 -5.22 8.34
CA HIS A 46 -18.36 -6.18 9.39
C HIS A 46 -17.29 -7.28 9.38
N LEU A 47 -17.04 -7.87 10.54
CA LEU A 47 -16.21 -9.07 10.66
C LEU A 47 -16.88 -10.28 10.01
N TYR A 48 -16.09 -11.23 9.54
CA TYR A 48 -16.58 -12.47 8.94
C TYR A 48 -17.13 -13.46 9.98
N SER A 49 -16.63 -13.42 11.21
CA SER A 49 -17.04 -14.30 12.30
C SER A 49 -18.23 -13.73 13.05
N LYS A 50 -19.25 -14.58 13.32
CA LYS A 50 -20.37 -14.21 14.18
C LYS A 50 -19.94 -14.25 15.64
N GLU A 51 -20.27 -13.19 16.39
CA GLU A 51 -20.12 -13.15 17.84
C GLU A 51 -21.50 -13.28 18.51
N THR A 52 -21.53 -13.95 19.65
CA THR A 52 -22.73 -14.07 20.46
C THR A 52 -22.83 -12.85 21.39
N VAL A 53 -23.84 -12.04 21.19
CA VAL A 53 -24.11 -10.86 22.03
C VAL A 53 -25.35 -11.14 22.85
N LYS A 54 -25.26 -10.96 24.19
CA LYS A 54 -26.40 -11.00 25.08
C LYS A 54 -27.27 -9.78 24.83
N SER A 55 -28.51 -10.01 24.43
CA SER A 55 -29.52 -8.96 24.31
C SER A 55 -30.13 -8.64 25.67
N TYR A 56 -30.75 -7.46 25.83
CA TYR A 56 -31.38 -6.98 27.07
C TYR A 56 -32.40 -7.96 27.70
N ASN A 57 -32.88 -8.94 26.93
CA ASN A 57 -33.84 -9.98 27.38
C ASN A 57 -33.17 -11.35 27.59
N ASP A 58 -31.91 -11.44 27.96
CA ASP A 58 -31.14 -12.69 28.17
C ASP A 58 -31.16 -13.68 26.98
N LYS A 59 -31.63 -13.26 25.82
CA LYS A 59 -31.57 -14.05 24.59
C LYS A 59 -30.23 -13.84 23.92
N GLU A 60 -29.48 -14.90 23.78
CA GLU A 60 -28.23 -14.90 22.99
C GLU A 60 -28.57 -14.73 21.50
N LYS A 61 -28.06 -13.66 20.92
CA LYS A 61 -28.16 -13.39 19.47
C LYS A 61 -26.79 -13.42 18.84
N ARG A 62 -26.63 -14.20 17.77
CA ARG A 62 -25.42 -14.19 16.96
C ARG A 62 -25.50 -13.09 15.89
N ILE A 63 -24.58 -12.13 15.96
CA ILE A 63 -24.49 -11.02 15.02
C ILE A 63 -23.09 -10.97 14.42
N TYR A 64 -22.97 -10.36 13.25
CA TYR A 64 -21.68 -9.97 12.68
C TYR A 64 -21.28 -8.63 13.29
N PRO A 65 -20.23 -8.56 14.10
CA PRO A 65 -19.81 -7.29 14.69
C PRO A 65 -19.25 -6.36 13.63
N LYS A 66 -19.46 -5.05 13.80
CA LYS A 66 -18.89 -4.04 12.95
C LYS A 66 -17.37 -3.94 13.17
N LEU A 67 -16.65 -3.54 12.12
CA LEU A 67 -15.24 -3.20 12.23
C LEU A 67 -15.05 -1.98 13.13
N LEU A 68 -13.97 -1.98 13.92
CA LEU A 68 -13.71 -0.95 14.92
C LEU A 68 -13.03 0.29 14.33
N HIS A 69 -12.12 0.08 13.38
CA HIS A 69 -11.18 1.13 12.96
C HIS A 69 -11.39 1.61 11.54
N LYS A 70 -11.60 0.71 10.60
CA LYS A 70 -11.82 1.04 9.19
C LYS A 70 -13.17 0.48 8.75
N GLY A 71 -13.63 0.99 7.65
CA GLY A 71 -14.98 0.67 7.20
C GLY A 71 -15.89 1.83 7.51
N ASN A 72 -16.62 2.28 6.52
CA ASN A 72 -17.48 3.43 6.70
C ASN A 72 -18.53 3.13 7.76
N HIS A 73 -18.57 3.96 8.77
CA HIS A 73 -19.60 3.92 9.82
C HIS A 73 -20.96 4.42 9.32
N ASN A 74 -21.07 4.79 8.04
CA ASN A 74 -22.33 5.20 7.45
C ASN A 74 -23.31 4.04 7.37
N LYS A 75 -24.55 4.34 7.70
CA LYS A 75 -25.65 3.38 7.90
C LYS A 75 -26.13 2.72 6.60
N TYR A 76 -25.73 3.24 5.42
CA TYR A 76 -26.22 2.86 4.11
C TYR A 76 -25.10 2.39 3.19
N LEU A 77 -25.27 1.25 2.53
CA LEU A 77 -24.35 0.67 1.55
C LEU A 77 -24.10 1.61 0.36
N ASP A 78 -25.12 2.38 -0.04
CA ASP A 78 -25.00 3.33 -1.15
C ASP A 78 -24.00 4.45 -0.89
N ASP A 79 -23.89 4.91 0.36
CA ASP A 79 -22.93 5.94 0.74
C ASP A 79 -21.48 5.42 0.68
N ASN A 80 -21.28 4.13 0.98
CA ASN A 80 -19.95 3.51 0.88
C ASN A 80 -19.47 3.44 -0.56
N ILE A 81 -20.33 3.03 -1.49
CA ILE A 81 -19.99 2.95 -2.92
C ILE A 81 -19.68 4.32 -3.48
N LYS A 82 -20.48 5.33 -3.15
CA LYS A 82 -20.24 6.72 -3.56
C LYS A 82 -18.91 7.25 -3.03
N ASN A 83 -18.59 6.96 -1.76
CA ASN A 83 -17.30 7.37 -1.18
C ASN A 83 -16.12 6.68 -1.84
N ILE A 84 -16.20 5.37 -2.11
CA ILE A 84 -15.16 4.61 -2.81
C ILE A 84 -14.94 5.20 -4.21
N PHE A 85 -16.03 5.45 -4.94
CA PHE A 85 -15.96 6.05 -6.28
C PHE A 85 -15.36 7.46 -6.25
N PHE A 86 -15.80 8.31 -5.32
CA PHE A 86 -15.30 9.67 -5.18
C PHE A 86 -13.81 9.70 -4.79
N THR A 87 -13.40 8.87 -3.84
CA THR A 87 -12.00 8.74 -3.43
C THR A 87 -11.13 8.24 -4.58
N SER A 88 -11.59 7.24 -5.34
CA SER A 88 -10.87 6.73 -6.51
C SER A 88 -10.72 7.81 -7.59
N LEU A 89 -11.77 8.58 -7.87
CA LEU A 89 -11.72 9.68 -8.82
C LEU A 89 -10.71 10.75 -8.40
N LEU A 90 -10.70 11.11 -7.10
CA LEU A 90 -9.76 12.08 -6.54
C LEU A 90 -8.31 11.59 -6.66
N SER A 91 -8.06 10.30 -6.43
CA SER A 91 -6.73 9.68 -6.57
C SER A 91 -6.22 9.70 -8.01
N ILE A 92 -7.11 9.45 -8.99
CA ILE A 92 -6.79 9.56 -10.41
C ILE A 92 -6.41 11.01 -10.76
N LEU A 93 -7.14 11.98 -10.22
CA LEU A 93 -6.89 13.40 -10.44
C LEU A 93 -5.54 13.83 -9.85
N LYS A 94 -5.20 13.35 -8.65
CA LYS A 94 -3.87 13.56 -8.03
C LYS A 94 -2.76 12.97 -8.92
N SER A 95 -2.94 11.76 -9.46
CA SER A 95 -1.95 11.12 -10.32
C SER A 95 -1.76 11.90 -11.63
N PHE A 96 -2.84 12.42 -12.21
CA PHE A 96 -2.77 13.25 -13.41
C PHE A 96 -1.97 14.53 -13.17
N ILE A 97 -2.24 15.24 -12.07
CA ILE A 97 -1.50 16.45 -11.69
C ILE A 97 -0.02 16.14 -11.50
N PHE A 98 0.31 15.03 -10.84
CA PHE A 98 1.69 14.63 -10.60
C PHE A 98 2.43 14.32 -11.91
N VAL A 99 1.83 13.52 -12.79
CA VAL A 99 2.43 13.17 -14.09
C VAL A 99 2.60 14.42 -14.97
N PHE A 100 1.62 15.32 -14.96
CA PHE A 100 1.69 16.60 -15.65
C PHE A 100 2.83 17.48 -15.12
N PHE A 101 3.01 17.52 -13.80
CA PHE A 101 4.12 18.23 -13.18
C PHE A 101 5.48 17.64 -13.58
N VAL A 102 5.63 16.32 -13.55
CA VAL A 102 6.84 15.62 -14.01
C VAL A 102 7.10 15.91 -15.48
N TYR A 103 6.07 15.91 -16.32
CA TYR A 103 6.18 16.26 -17.72
C TYR A 103 6.74 17.68 -17.92
N ILE A 104 6.22 18.68 -17.19
CA ILE A 104 6.73 20.07 -17.25
C ILE A 104 8.18 20.13 -16.81
N LEU A 105 8.58 19.42 -15.76
CA LEU A 105 9.96 19.43 -15.28
C LEU A 105 10.95 18.87 -16.31
N ILE A 106 10.58 17.77 -16.97
CA ILE A 106 11.45 17.11 -17.96
C ILE A 106 11.56 17.94 -19.24
N PHE A 107 10.45 18.51 -19.73
CA PHE A 107 10.40 19.25 -20.98
C PHE A 107 10.38 20.77 -20.79
N ARG A 108 10.91 21.25 -19.67
CA ARG A 108 10.95 22.68 -19.33
C ARG A 108 11.48 23.57 -20.45
N GLU A 109 12.54 23.15 -21.14
CA GLU A 109 13.15 23.94 -22.20
C GLU A 109 12.26 24.01 -23.47
N ASP A 110 11.57 22.95 -23.82
CA ASP A 110 10.69 22.90 -24.98
C ASP A 110 9.41 23.69 -24.73
N VAL A 111 8.90 23.66 -23.49
CA VAL A 111 7.72 24.42 -23.07
C VAL A 111 8.02 25.93 -23.08
N PHE A 112 9.19 26.36 -22.60
CA PHE A 112 9.58 27.78 -22.58
C PHE A 112 9.92 28.34 -23.97
N LYS A 113 10.37 27.51 -24.95
CA LYS A 113 10.69 27.91 -26.31
C LYS A 113 9.48 27.97 -27.25
N ASN A 114 8.27 27.95 -26.73
CA ASN A 114 7.01 28.02 -27.48
C ASN A 114 6.88 26.95 -28.58
N LYS A 115 7.65 25.86 -28.53
CA LYS A 115 7.44 24.68 -29.36
C LYS A 115 6.24 23.93 -28.77
N PHE A 116 5.26 23.74 -29.64
CA PHE A 116 3.99 23.07 -29.37
C PHE A 116 4.10 22.01 -28.27
N ILE A 117 3.45 22.25 -27.12
CA ILE A 117 3.50 21.41 -25.90
C ILE A 117 3.19 19.93 -26.19
N PHE A 118 2.42 19.67 -27.24
CA PHE A 118 1.98 18.32 -27.64
C PHE A 118 3.01 17.51 -28.45
N SER A 119 4.04 18.11 -29.01
CA SER A 119 4.99 17.36 -29.85
C SER A 119 5.86 16.34 -29.08
N PRO A 120 6.45 16.67 -27.94
CA PRO A 120 7.18 15.69 -27.14
C PRO A 120 6.24 14.69 -26.45
N LEU A 121 5.00 15.07 -26.11
CA LEU A 121 3.98 14.19 -25.54
C LEU A 121 3.65 13.06 -26.51
N LYS A 122 3.44 13.36 -27.80
CA LYS A 122 3.16 12.37 -28.84
C LYS A 122 4.32 11.38 -29.03
N ARG A 123 5.56 11.83 -28.95
CA ARG A 123 6.76 10.99 -29.10
C ARG A 123 6.94 10.02 -27.93
N ASN A 124 6.62 10.45 -26.72
CA ASN A 124 6.82 9.66 -25.49
C ASN A 124 5.48 9.28 -24.80
N SER A 125 4.38 9.27 -25.55
CA SER A 125 3.04 9.05 -25.01
C SER A 125 2.91 7.71 -24.25
N VAL A 126 3.54 6.66 -24.75
CA VAL A 126 3.51 5.32 -24.12
C VAL A 126 4.15 5.36 -22.73
N LEU A 127 5.29 6.06 -22.59
CA LEU A 127 5.99 6.17 -21.31
C LEU A 127 5.16 6.94 -20.29
N PHE A 128 4.60 8.09 -20.65
CA PHE A 128 3.75 8.87 -19.74
C PHE A 128 2.44 8.19 -19.43
N SER A 129 1.85 7.49 -20.40
CA SER A 129 0.62 6.69 -20.18
C SER A 129 0.87 5.54 -19.21
N SER A 130 1.96 4.79 -19.36
CA SER A 130 2.29 3.70 -18.44
C SER A 130 2.59 4.20 -17.03
N LEU A 131 3.31 5.31 -16.90
CA LEU A 131 3.59 5.95 -15.62
C LEU A 131 2.32 6.45 -14.95
N PHE A 132 1.40 7.06 -15.73
CA PHE A 132 0.10 7.51 -15.22
C PHE A 132 -0.75 6.36 -14.69
N ILE A 133 -0.86 5.25 -15.45
CA ILE A 133 -1.64 4.07 -15.04
C ILE A 133 -1.05 3.48 -13.75
N MET A 134 0.28 3.27 -13.71
CA MET A 134 0.96 2.71 -12.54
C MET A 134 0.75 3.59 -11.30
N LEU A 135 0.94 4.89 -11.44
CA LEU A 135 0.78 5.83 -10.33
C LEU A 135 -0.68 5.91 -9.86
N SER A 136 -1.64 5.89 -10.81
CA SER A 136 -3.07 5.89 -10.46
C SER A 136 -3.44 4.68 -9.60
N ILE A 137 -2.99 3.47 -9.98
CA ILE A 137 -3.26 2.25 -9.21
C ILE A 137 -2.67 2.37 -7.79
N ILE A 138 -1.43 2.83 -7.67
CA ILE A 138 -0.76 2.98 -6.36
C ILE A 138 -1.51 3.97 -5.47
N LEU A 139 -1.90 5.15 -6.01
CA LEU A 139 -2.60 6.16 -5.25
C LEU A 139 -4.02 5.74 -4.86
N ILE A 140 -4.73 5.05 -5.74
CA ILE A 140 -6.06 4.49 -5.44
C ILE A 140 -5.95 3.49 -4.28
N LEU A 141 -5.02 2.54 -4.36
CA LEU A 141 -4.81 1.55 -3.30
C LEU A 141 -4.40 2.20 -1.98
N TYR A 142 -3.58 3.23 -2.02
CA TYR A 142 -3.16 3.97 -0.83
C TYR A 142 -4.32 4.75 -0.20
N ASP A 143 -5.02 5.59 -0.97
CA ASP A 143 -6.10 6.43 -0.46
C ASP A 143 -7.29 5.57 0.04
N LEU A 144 -7.65 4.50 -0.68
CA LEU A 144 -8.67 3.55 -0.21
C LEU A 144 -8.19 2.74 1.01
N GLY A 145 -6.92 2.35 1.03
CA GLY A 145 -6.34 1.59 2.14
C GLY A 145 -6.33 2.34 3.47
N THR A 146 -6.36 3.69 3.46
CA THR A 146 -6.50 4.48 4.67
C THR A 146 -7.92 4.46 5.26
N GLN A 147 -8.93 4.28 4.41
CA GLN A 147 -10.35 4.34 4.82
C GLN A 147 -10.98 2.96 4.94
N TYR A 148 -10.56 2.01 4.12
CA TYR A 148 -11.13 0.66 4.04
C TYR A 148 -10.04 -0.41 4.11
N TYR A 149 -10.40 -1.61 4.52
CA TYR A 149 -9.59 -2.80 4.33
C TYR A 149 -9.79 -3.31 2.90
N VAL A 150 -8.97 -2.81 1.96
CA VAL A 150 -9.13 -3.08 0.51
C VAL A 150 -9.04 -4.57 0.19
N LEU A 151 -8.10 -5.28 0.82
CA LEU A 151 -7.93 -6.73 0.70
C LEU A 151 -8.45 -7.50 1.92
N GLY A 152 -9.18 -6.81 2.82
CA GLY A 152 -9.65 -7.40 4.06
C GLY A 152 -8.56 -7.50 5.12
N THR A 153 -8.86 -8.22 6.20
CA THR A 153 -7.95 -8.49 7.32
C THR A 153 -7.63 -9.98 7.44
N ASP A 154 -6.49 -10.30 8.05
CA ASP A 154 -6.08 -11.69 8.29
C ASP A 154 -6.61 -12.23 9.64
N LYS A 155 -6.11 -13.43 10.06
CA LYS A 155 -6.49 -14.08 11.33
C LYS A 155 -6.27 -13.22 12.56
N VAL A 156 -5.22 -12.40 12.52
CA VAL A 156 -4.81 -11.53 13.64
C VAL A 156 -5.48 -10.16 13.55
N GLY A 157 -6.27 -9.93 12.49
CA GLY A 157 -6.94 -8.66 12.25
C GLY A 157 -6.05 -7.59 11.61
N GLU A 158 -4.86 -7.93 11.12
CA GLU A 158 -3.99 -6.99 10.43
C GLU A 158 -4.41 -6.81 8.98
N ASP A 159 -4.14 -5.62 8.44
CA ASP A 159 -4.47 -5.26 7.06
C ASP A 159 -3.65 -6.08 6.06
N VAL A 160 -4.32 -6.85 5.21
CA VAL A 160 -3.68 -7.71 4.19
C VAL A 160 -2.96 -6.88 3.14
N LEU A 161 -3.47 -5.68 2.78
CA LEU A 161 -2.81 -4.77 1.84
C LEU A 161 -1.45 -4.33 2.39
N TYR A 162 -1.38 -3.92 3.65
CA TYR A 162 -0.13 -3.56 4.32
C TYR A 162 0.87 -4.72 4.30
N LYS A 163 0.44 -5.91 4.70
CA LYS A 163 1.29 -7.12 4.69
C LYS A 163 1.81 -7.46 3.30
N SER A 164 0.95 -7.35 2.28
CA SER A 164 1.33 -7.61 0.90
C SER A 164 2.42 -6.65 0.42
N ILE A 165 2.28 -5.36 0.67
CA ILE A 165 3.29 -4.36 0.30
C ILE A 165 4.60 -4.59 1.07
N LYS A 166 4.51 -4.90 2.36
CA LYS A 166 5.69 -5.20 3.20
C LYS A 166 6.43 -6.46 2.70
N SER A 167 5.72 -7.49 2.23
CA SER A 167 6.33 -8.71 1.70
C SER A 167 7.01 -8.51 0.34
N ILE A 168 6.55 -7.57 -0.50
CA ILE A 168 7.22 -7.20 -1.75
C ILE A 168 8.66 -6.73 -1.48
N ARG A 169 8.86 -5.92 -0.45
CA ARG A 169 10.21 -5.46 -0.02
C ARG A 169 11.14 -6.64 0.25
N THR A 170 10.66 -7.63 1.00
CA THR A 170 11.45 -8.83 1.33
C THR A 170 11.76 -9.64 0.07
N GLY A 171 10.79 -9.80 -0.82
CA GLY A 171 10.97 -10.47 -2.11
C GLY A 171 12.02 -9.80 -3.00
N ILE A 172 11.99 -8.47 -3.10
CA ILE A 172 12.99 -7.70 -3.85
C ILE A 172 14.38 -7.87 -3.24
N LEU A 173 14.52 -7.79 -1.91
CA LEU A 173 15.80 -7.96 -1.23
C LEU A 173 16.40 -9.36 -1.50
N ILE A 174 15.58 -10.41 -1.36
CA ILE A 174 16.04 -11.77 -1.62
C ILE A 174 16.43 -11.94 -3.09
N GLY A 175 15.58 -11.49 -4.03
CA GLY A 175 15.85 -11.58 -5.46
C GLY A 175 17.11 -10.84 -5.90
N THR A 176 17.30 -9.61 -5.43
CA THR A 176 18.50 -8.82 -5.77
C THR A 176 19.75 -9.41 -5.16
N LEU A 177 19.71 -9.83 -3.88
CA LEU A 177 20.87 -10.43 -3.22
C LEU A 177 21.28 -11.74 -3.89
N THR A 178 20.32 -12.60 -4.23
CA THR A 178 20.56 -13.85 -4.96
C THR A 178 21.21 -13.58 -6.31
N THR A 179 20.69 -12.60 -7.06
CA THR A 179 21.25 -12.24 -8.37
C THR A 179 22.69 -11.72 -8.26
N ILE A 180 22.95 -10.82 -7.28
CA ILE A 180 24.29 -10.26 -7.07
C ILE A 180 25.31 -11.36 -6.71
N VAL A 181 24.91 -12.35 -5.90
CA VAL A 181 25.78 -13.45 -5.53
C VAL A 181 26.00 -14.43 -6.68
N MET A 182 24.93 -14.81 -7.40
CA MET A 182 25.01 -15.82 -8.45
C MET A 182 25.64 -15.33 -9.75
N LEU A 183 25.52 -14.01 -10.06
CA LEU A 183 26.01 -13.46 -11.32
C LEU A 183 27.53 -13.64 -11.51
N PRO A 184 28.40 -13.32 -10.53
CA PRO A 184 29.85 -13.55 -10.66
C PRO A 184 30.19 -15.02 -10.93
N PHE A 185 29.53 -15.95 -10.23
CA PHE A 185 29.76 -17.38 -10.45
C PHE A 185 29.33 -17.84 -11.83
N ALA A 186 28.16 -17.38 -12.29
CA ALA A 186 27.66 -17.72 -13.63
C ALA A 186 28.58 -17.20 -14.75
N VAL A 187 29.06 -15.95 -14.62
CA VAL A 187 30.02 -15.38 -15.57
C VAL A 187 31.33 -16.15 -15.55
N PHE A 188 31.88 -16.43 -14.36
CA PHE A 188 33.13 -17.17 -14.23
C PHE A 188 33.04 -18.57 -14.86
N LEU A 189 31.99 -19.34 -14.53
CA LEU A 189 31.76 -20.68 -15.10
C LEU A 189 31.52 -20.62 -16.62
N GLY A 190 30.80 -19.59 -17.11
CA GLY A 190 30.56 -19.40 -18.55
C GLY A 190 31.85 -19.14 -19.33
N ILE A 191 32.73 -18.27 -18.81
CA ILE A 191 34.04 -18.02 -19.41
C ILE A 191 34.90 -19.28 -19.39
N PHE A 192 34.89 -19.99 -18.25
CA PHE A 192 35.68 -21.21 -18.08
C PHE A 192 35.24 -22.32 -19.04
N ALA A 193 33.95 -22.52 -19.17
CA ALA A 193 33.39 -23.49 -20.10
C ALA A 193 33.69 -23.13 -21.58
N GLY A 194 33.63 -21.85 -21.94
CA GLY A 194 34.00 -21.41 -23.31
C GLY A 194 35.48 -21.46 -23.61
N TYR A 195 36.34 -21.45 -22.60
CA TYR A 195 37.80 -21.55 -22.78
C TYR A 195 38.29 -23.01 -22.91
N ILE A 196 37.65 -23.93 -22.23
CA ILE A 196 38.05 -25.36 -22.19
C ILE A 196 37.31 -26.19 -23.27
N GLY A 197 36.11 -25.76 -23.69
CA GLY A 197 35.35 -26.41 -24.74
C GLY A 197 35.72 -25.90 -26.11
#